data_43f83c85e66d60bc4c866defde207f50
#
_entry.id   43f83c85e66d60bc4c866defde207f50
#
_cell.length_a   1.000
_cell.length_b   1.000
_cell.length_c   1.000
_cell.angle_alpha   90.00
_cell.angle_beta   90.00
_cell.angle_gamma   90.00
#
_symmetry.space_group_name_H-M   'P 1'
#
loop_
_entity.id
_entity.type
_entity.pdbx_description
1 polymer ?
#
loop_
_entity_poly.entity_id
_entity_poly.type
_entity_poly.pdbx_seq_one_letter_code
_entity_poly.pdbx_strand_id
1 'polypeptide(L)'
;MHTERSSSQAANVDFAQRERLATTGVTGGAPTDASFLSCDAQAELDTDRSPTAAMPAAKGTVVDVVLTVNGVRHQLSLDPRTTLLDALRERLHLTGSKKGCGLGQCGACTVLLDGKRVKSCLSLAALVDGRNITTIEGLATGDQLHPLQTAFIEHDAFQCGYCTAGQIMAGIACIEEGHTGSEQEVRDWMSGNVCRCGAYQGIVAAILDAA
;
A
#
# COMPACT_ATOMS: atom_id res chain seq x y z
N MET A 1 -54.08 10.67 24.89
CA MET A 1 -54.93 10.18 23.80
C MET A 1 -54.15 10.24 22.51
N HIS A 2 -54.05 9.06 21.90
CA HIS A 2 -53.62 8.70 20.54
C HIS A 2 -52.12 8.79 20.28
N THR A 3 -51.44 7.67 20.38
CA THR A 3 -51.33 6.45 19.54
C THR A 3 -50.48 6.70 18.30
N GLU A 4 -49.25 6.09 18.33
CA GLU A 4 -48.89 4.86 17.58
C GLU A 4 -48.78 5.05 16.07
N ARG A 5 -47.80 4.57 15.37
CA ARG A 5 -47.14 3.30 15.14
C ARG A 5 -46.00 3.56 14.16
N SER A 6 -44.83 3.08 14.40
CA SER A 6 -44.30 1.79 13.94
C SER A 6 -44.43 1.54 12.43
N SER A 7 -43.32 1.41 11.79
CA SER A 7 -43.11 0.25 10.92
C SER A 7 -41.64 0.18 10.47
N SER A 8 -40.91 -0.66 11.17
CA SER A 8 -39.75 -1.36 10.64
C SER A 8 -40.25 -2.32 9.55
N GLN A 9 -39.85 -2.12 8.31
CA GLN A 9 -39.87 -3.18 7.31
C GLN A 9 -38.46 -3.42 6.85
N ALA A 10 -37.79 -4.35 7.56
CA ALA A 10 -36.64 -5.06 7.10
C ALA A 10 -37.01 -5.79 5.80
N ALA A 11 -36.40 -5.46 4.69
CA ALA A 11 -36.48 -6.22 3.47
C ALA A 11 -35.75 -7.56 3.69
N ASN A 12 -36.53 -8.59 3.97
CA ASN A 12 -36.13 -9.98 4.00
C ASN A 12 -35.90 -10.40 2.54
N VAL A 13 -34.66 -10.39 2.07
CA VAL A 13 -34.28 -10.89 0.75
C VAL A 13 -34.30 -12.41 0.85
N ASP A 14 -35.33 -13.02 0.28
CA ASP A 14 -35.54 -14.45 0.22
C ASP A 14 -34.36 -15.16 -0.50
N PHE A 15 -33.63 -15.93 0.29
CA PHE A 15 -32.49 -16.73 -0.15
C PHE A 15 -32.87 -17.89 -1.09
N ALA A 16 -34.19 -18.18 -1.21
CA ALA A 16 -34.73 -19.27 -2.01
C ALA A 16 -34.83 -19.00 -3.51
N GLN A 17 -34.58 -17.78 -3.98
CA GLN A 17 -34.60 -17.43 -5.41
C GLN A 17 -33.29 -17.65 -6.15
N ARG A 18 -32.18 -17.99 -5.47
CA ARG A 18 -30.90 -18.25 -6.12
C ARG A 18 -30.70 -19.69 -6.62
N GLU A 19 -31.55 -20.64 -6.22
CA GLU A 19 -31.41 -22.04 -6.63
C GLU A 19 -32.17 -22.43 -7.91
N ARG A 20 -32.97 -21.53 -8.50
CA ARG A 20 -33.79 -21.85 -9.69
C ARG A 20 -33.18 -21.53 -11.04
N LEU A 21 -31.93 -21.05 -11.09
CA LEU A 21 -31.23 -20.74 -12.35
C LEU A 21 -30.15 -21.75 -12.76
N ALA A 22 -30.04 -22.87 -12.03
CA ALA A 22 -29.01 -23.89 -12.29
C ALA A 22 -29.52 -25.17 -13.00
N THR A 23 -30.79 -25.22 -13.45
CA THR A 23 -31.34 -26.41 -14.11
C THR A 23 -32.10 -26.07 -15.38
N THR A 24 -31.43 -25.50 -16.38
CA THR A 24 -31.85 -25.63 -17.76
C THR A 24 -30.73 -26.33 -18.50
N GLY A 25 -30.93 -27.66 -18.69
CA GLY A 25 -30.03 -28.48 -19.46
C GLY A 25 -29.98 -28.04 -20.92
N VAL A 26 -28.81 -27.64 -21.36
CA VAL A 26 -28.50 -27.54 -22.77
C VAL A 26 -27.85 -28.87 -23.16
N THR A 27 -28.67 -29.78 -23.75
CA THR A 27 -28.16 -30.95 -24.48
C THR A 27 -27.69 -30.47 -25.85
N GLY A 28 -26.43 -30.06 -25.93
CA GLY A 28 -25.75 -29.77 -27.18
C GLY A 28 -24.71 -30.83 -27.42
N GLY A 29 -24.91 -31.67 -28.46
CA GLY A 29 -23.98 -32.71 -28.86
C GLY A 29 -22.60 -32.14 -29.19
N ALA A 30 -21.57 -32.77 -28.67
CA ALA A 30 -20.19 -32.50 -29.01
C ALA A 30 -19.93 -32.98 -30.45
N PRO A 31 -19.36 -32.17 -31.34
CA PRO A 31 -18.75 -32.66 -32.54
C PRO A 31 -17.41 -33.31 -32.16
N THR A 32 -17.32 -34.61 -32.42
CA THR A 32 -16.07 -35.37 -32.40
C THR A 32 -15.29 -35.03 -33.65
N ASP A 33 -14.58 -33.95 -33.68
CA ASP A 33 -13.54 -33.70 -34.69
C ASP A 33 -12.26 -33.31 -33.97
N ALA A 34 -11.48 -34.33 -33.65
CA ALA A 34 -10.16 -34.20 -33.04
C ALA A 34 -9.13 -33.97 -34.15
N SER A 35 -9.14 -32.77 -34.72
CA SER A 35 -8.00 -32.24 -35.45
C SER A 35 -7.31 -31.19 -34.56
N PHE A 36 -6.63 -31.68 -33.55
CA PHE A 36 -5.60 -30.88 -32.87
C PHE A 36 -4.51 -30.62 -33.92
N LEU A 37 -4.52 -29.41 -34.45
CA LEU A 37 -3.39 -28.87 -35.17
C LEU A 37 -2.18 -28.96 -34.24
N SER A 38 -1.31 -29.93 -34.50
CA SER A 38 0.02 -29.99 -33.94
C SER A 38 0.74 -28.71 -34.37
N CYS A 39 0.87 -27.79 -33.45
CA CYS A 39 1.72 -26.63 -33.62
C CYS A 39 3.17 -27.09 -33.37
N ASP A 40 3.71 -27.87 -34.32
CA ASP A 40 5.14 -28.13 -34.43
C ASP A 40 5.82 -26.84 -34.91
N ALA A 41 5.82 -25.83 -34.05
CA ALA A 41 6.76 -24.76 -34.17
C ALA A 41 8.10 -25.26 -33.63
N GLN A 42 8.84 -25.93 -34.51
CA GLN A 42 10.29 -26.07 -34.34
C GLN A 42 10.86 -24.66 -34.33
N ALA A 43 10.96 -24.07 -33.14
CA ALA A 43 11.81 -22.96 -32.93
C ALA A 43 13.23 -23.47 -33.11
N GLU A 44 13.80 -23.28 -34.31
CA GLU A 44 15.23 -23.35 -34.52
C GLU A 44 15.86 -22.39 -33.51
N LEU A 45 16.47 -22.97 -32.49
CA LEU A 45 17.31 -22.26 -31.56
C LEU A 45 18.49 -21.71 -32.37
N ASP A 46 18.40 -20.43 -32.70
CA ASP A 46 19.49 -19.66 -33.28
C ASP A 46 20.64 -19.64 -32.27
N THR A 47 21.52 -20.62 -32.35
CA THR A 47 22.69 -20.78 -31.46
C THR A 47 23.84 -19.82 -31.82
N ASP A 48 23.58 -18.92 -32.77
CA ASP A 48 24.57 -17.87 -33.13
C ASP A 48 24.25 -16.52 -32.50
N ARG A 49 23.88 -16.54 -31.22
CA ARG A 49 23.92 -15.32 -30.42
C ARG A 49 25.32 -15.15 -29.87
N SER A 50 26.20 -14.60 -30.68
CA SER A 50 27.48 -14.06 -30.21
C SER A 50 27.25 -13.31 -28.91
N PRO A 51 28.04 -13.55 -27.84
CA PRO A 51 27.85 -12.84 -26.60
C PRO A 51 27.93 -11.33 -26.91
N THR A 52 26.77 -10.67 -26.81
CA THR A 52 26.69 -9.21 -26.95
C THR A 52 27.71 -8.66 -25.99
N ALA A 53 28.76 -8.05 -26.51
CA ALA A 53 29.81 -7.46 -25.71
C ALA A 53 29.13 -6.62 -24.63
N ALA A 54 29.36 -6.96 -23.35
CA ALA A 54 28.81 -6.24 -22.24
C ALA A 54 29.18 -4.79 -22.42
N MET A 55 28.20 -3.93 -22.71
CA MET A 55 28.43 -2.51 -22.78
C MET A 55 29.09 -2.09 -21.46
N PRO A 56 30.22 -1.36 -21.49
CA PRO A 56 30.82 -0.90 -20.26
C PRO A 56 29.77 -0.16 -19.47
N ALA A 57 29.54 -0.56 -18.21
CA ALA A 57 28.60 0.09 -17.32
C ALA A 57 28.96 1.57 -17.34
N ALA A 58 28.09 2.40 -17.92
CA ALA A 58 28.25 3.84 -17.89
C ALA A 58 28.44 4.20 -16.41
N LYS A 59 29.54 4.92 -16.09
CA LYS A 59 29.74 5.45 -14.74
C LYS A 59 28.49 6.22 -14.41
N GLY A 60 27.65 5.65 -13.53
CA GLY A 60 26.34 6.22 -13.22
C GLY A 60 26.54 7.65 -12.77
N THR A 61 25.81 8.58 -13.37
CA THR A 61 25.74 9.94 -12.88
C THR A 61 25.23 9.85 -11.44
N VAL A 62 26.01 10.35 -10.49
CA VAL A 62 25.58 10.47 -9.09
C VAL A 62 25.18 11.92 -8.83
N VAL A 63 24.22 12.12 -7.96
CA VAL A 63 23.81 13.42 -7.45
C VAL A 63 23.95 13.42 -5.93
N ASP A 64 24.44 14.53 -5.39
CA ASP A 64 24.50 14.74 -3.96
C ASP A 64 23.17 15.33 -3.52
N VAL A 65 22.56 14.72 -2.52
CA VAL A 65 21.28 15.15 -1.91
C VAL A 65 21.43 15.26 -0.41
N VAL A 66 20.74 16.20 0.17
CA VAL A 66 20.65 16.40 1.61
C VAL A 66 19.21 16.14 2.05
N LEU A 67 18.99 15.11 2.86
CA LEU A 67 17.69 14.78 3.42
C LEU A 67 17.71 15.02 4.93
N THR A 68 16.70 15.70 5.45
CA THR A 68 16.48 15.75 6.90
C THR A 68 15.47 14.68 7.27
N VAL A 69 15.92 13.56 7.85
CA VAL A 69 15.06 12.44 8.20
C VAL A 69 14.95 12.31 9.70
N ASN A 70 13.73 12.38 10.23
CA ASN A 70 13.45 12.32 11.67
C ASN A 70 14.29 13.36 12.47
N GLY A 71 14.46 14.56 11.92
CA GLY A 71 15.25 15.63 12.52
C GLY A 71 16.77 15.52 12.32
N VAL A 72 17.27 14.43 11.73
CA VAL A 72 18.70 14.23 11.47
C VAL A 72 19.01 14.52 10.00
N ARG A 73 20.04 15.34 9.78
CA ARG A 73 20.50 15.69 8.43
C ARG A 73 21.44 14.62 7.88
N HIS A 74 21.14 14.10 6.69
CA HIS A 74 21.92 13.11 5.98
C HIS A 74 22.37 13.65 4.62
N GLN A 75 23.65 13.54 4.32
CA GLN A 75 24.20 13.83 3.00
C GLN A 75 24.49 12.52 2.28
N LEU A 76 23.92 12.35 1.10
CA LEU A 76 23.96 11.10 0.34
C LEU A 76 24.36 11.38 -1.10
N SER A 77 25.25 10.54 -1.65
CA SER A 77 25.56 10.51 -3.09
C SER A 77 24.83 9.34 -3.72
N LEU A 78 23.83 9.62 -4.55
CA LEU A 78 22.88 8.63 -5.07
C LEU A 78 22.78 8.68 -6.59
N ASP A 79 22.39 7.55 -7.19
CA ASP A 79 21.87 7.55 -8.57
C ASP A 79 20.60 8.43 -8.62
N PRO A 80 20.47 9.36 -9.59
CA PRO A 80 19.30 10.27 -9.66
C PRO A 80 17.94 9.54 -9.77
N ARG A 81 17.95 8.26 -10.15
CA ARG A 81 16.76 7.40 -10.22
C ARG A 81 16.39 6.75 -8.89
N THR A 82 17.22 6.93 -7.85
CA THR A 82 16.96 6.33 -6.53
C THR A 82 15.67 6.88 -5.94
N THR A 83 14.73 5.99 -5.60
CA THR A 83 13.51 6.40 -4.91
C THR A 83 13.80 6.81 -3.47
N LEU A 84 12.97 7.67 -2.89
CA LEU A 84 13.06 8.02 -1.48
C LEU A 84 12.97 6.76 -0.61
N LEU A 85 12.09 5.81 -0.96
CA LEU A 85 11.99 4.54 -0.25
C LEU A 85 13.30 3.76 -0.24
N ASP A 86 13.96 3.62 -1.39
CA ASP A 86 15.22 2.90 -1.49
C ASP A 86 16.34 3.66 -0.76
N ALA A 87 16.36 5.00 -0.79
CA ALA A 87 17.29 5.81 -0.02
C ALA A 87 17.12 5.59 1.49
N LEU A 88 15.88 5.62 2.01
CA LEU A 88 15.59 5.37 3.41
C LEU A 88 16.02 3.97 3.86
N ARG A 89 15.68 2.95 3.07
CA ARG A 89 15.92 1.55 3.45
C ARG A 89 17.36 1.09 3.24
N GLU A 90 17.93 1.39 2.06
CA GLU A 90 19.22 0.81 1.63
C GLU A 90 20.42 1.68 2.01
N ARG A 91 20.21 2.99 2.23
CA ARG A 91 21.29 3.92 2.58
C ARG A 91 21.23 4.35 4.05
N LEU A 92 20.03 4.59 4.58
CA LEU A 92 19.86 5.02 5.96
C LEU A 92 19.44 3.88 6.90
N HIS A 93 19.18 2.68 6.37
CA HIS A 93 18.77 1.49 7.12
C HIS A 93 17.46 1.68 7.93
N LEU A 94 16.63 2.65 7.53
CA LEU A 94 15.30 2.88 8.09
C LEU A 94 14.31 1.93 7.40
N THR A 95 14.16 0.75 7.95
CA THR A 95 13.44 -0.37 7.31
C THR A 95 11.95 -0.44 7.66
N GLY A 96 11.44 0.43 8.51
CA GLY A 96 10.03 0.50 8.91
C GLY A 96 9.09 0.73 7.74
N SER A 97 9.41 1.69 6.86
CA SER A 97 8.69 1.83 5.59
C SER A 97 8.96 0.64 4.66
N LYS A 98 7.92 0.04 4.07
CA LYS A 98 8.00 -1.22 3.32
C LYS A 98 7.76 -1.04 1.82
N LYS A 99 8.47 -1.84 1.02
CA LYS A 99 8.27 -1.93 -0.43
C LYS A 99 7.25 -3.03 -0.75
N GLY A 100 5.96 -2.67 -0.82
CA GLY A 100 4.90 -3.60 -1.21
C GLY A 100 4.78 -3.68 -2.75
N CYS A 101 4.00 -2.79 -3.37
CA CYS A 101 3.77 -2.80 -4.82
C CYS A 101 4.88 -2.10 -5.63
N GLY A 102 5.59 -1.13 -5.07
CA GLY A 102 6.54 -0.27 -5.79
C GLY A 102 5.90 0.70 -6.80
N LEU A 103 4.56 0.77 -6.84
CA LEU A 103 3.75 1.48 -7.84
C LEU A 103 2.80 2.51 -7.20
N GLY A 104 3.01 2.89 -5.95
CA GLY A 104 2.20 3.88 -5.25
C GLY A 104 0.81 3.43 -4.78
N GLN A 105 0.37 2.21 -5.06
CA GLN A 105 -1.01 1.77 -4.83
C GLN A 105 -1.27 1.24 -3.42
N CYS A 106 -0.32 0.53 -2.80
CA CYS A 106 -0.58 -0.20 -1.55
C CYS A 106 -0.38 0.61 -0.27
N GLY A 107 0.33 1.71 -0.30
CA GLY A 107 0.56 2.59 0.84
C GLY A 107 1.55 2.10 1.90
N ALA A 108 2.13 0.90 1.79
CA ALA A 108 3.09 0.38 2.78
C ALA A 108 4.37 1.23 2.92
N CYS A 109 4.65 2.07 1.93
CA CYS A 109 5.79 2.98 1.88
C CYS A 109 5.45 4.43 2.26
N THR A 110 4.27 4.70 2.81
CA THR A 110 3.85 6.06 3.17
C THR A 110 4.79 6.63 4.23
N VAL A 111 5.24 7.87 3.99
CA VAL A 111 6.00 8.72 4.91
C VAL A 111 5.39 10.12 4.89
N LEU A 112 5.77 10.98 5.83
CA LEU A 112 5.41 12.39 5.78
C LEU A 112 6.57 13.20 5.20
N LEU A 113 6.31 13.99 4.19
CA LEU A 113 7.22 14.96 3.58
C LEU A 113 6.71 16.36 3.91
N ASP A 114 7.45 17.08 4.74
CA ASP A 114 7.02 18.36 5.32
C ASP A 114 5.59 18.30 5.89
N GLY A 115 5.28 17.26 6.65
CA GLY A 115 3.98 17.01 7.25
C GLY A 115 2.91 16.41 6.33
N LYS A 116 3.17 16.29 5.02
CA LYS A 116 2.18 15.74 4.07
C LYS A 116 2.50 14.30 3.70
N ARG A 117 1.48 13.45 3.65
CA ARG A 117 1.65 12.05 3.25
C ARG A 117 2.10 11.91 1.79
N VAL A 118 3.15 11.13 1.57
CA VAL A 118 3.64 10.80 0.24
C VAL A 118 3.96 9.30 0.13
N LYS A 119 3.88 8.78 -1.08
CA LYS A 119 4.31 7.41 -1.39
C LYS A 119 5.79 7.44 -1.75
N SER A 120 6.66 7.10 -0.81
CA SER A 120 8.12 7.20 -0.98
C SER A 120 8.67 6.34 -2.14
N CYS A 121 7.95 5.29 -2.57
CA CYS A 121 8.32 4.49 -3.74
C CYS A 121 8.14 5.23 -5.09
N LEU A 122 7.37 6.31 -5.14
CA LEU A 122 7.17 7.15 -6.33
C LEU A 122 7.91 8.50 -6.24
N SER A 123 8.48 8.82 -5.09
CA SER A 123 9.25 10.05 -4.88
C SER A 123 10.72 9.76 -5.15
N LEU A 124 11.36 10.50 -6.04
CA LEU A 124 12.82 10.41 -6.22
C LEU A 124 13.52 11.17 -5.09
N ALA A 125 14.58 10.58 -4.53
CA ALA A 125 15.35 11.20 -3.45
C ALA A 125 15.92 12.56 -3.89
N ALA A 126 16.36 12.68 -5.14
CA ALA A 126 16.88 13.92 -5.70
C ALA A 126 15.85 15.06 -5.80
N LEU A 127 14.56 14.74 -5.92
CA LEU A 127 13.49 15.75 -6.00
C LEU A 127 13.02 16.27 -4.63
N VAL A 128 13.45 15.61 -3.56
CA VAL A 128 13.11 16.00 -2.17
C VAL A 128 14.34 16.50 -1.41
N ASP A 129 15.37 16.94 -2.15
CA ASP A 129 16.55 17.56 -1.57
C ASP A 129 16.19 18.75 -0.66
N GLY A 130 16.81 18.83 0.49
CA GLY A 130 16.58 19.88 1.50
C GLY A 130 15.26 19.74 2.29
N ARG A 131 14.41 18.73 1.99
CA ARG A 131 13.09 18.57 2.63
C ARG A 131 13.17 17.74 3.92
N ASN A 132 12.13 17.91 4.76
CA ASN A 132 11.99 17.16 6.00
C ASN A 132 11.14 15.92 5.77
N ILE A 133 11.66 14.76 6.15
CA ILE A 133 11.00 13.47 6.05
C ILE A 133 10.76 12.93 7.46
N THR A 134 9.53 12.57 7.77
CA THR A 134 9.20 11.81 8.98
C THR A 134 8.82 10.40 8.58
N THR A 135 9.49 9.42 9.19
CA THR A 135 9.20 7.98 9.03
C THR A 135 8.65 7.42 10.34
N ILE A 136 8.19 6.17 10.30
CA ILE A 136 7.65 5.49 11.49
C ILE A 136 8.66 5.46 12.65
N GLU A 137 9.95 5.39 12.36
CA GLU A 137 11.02 5.37 13.36
C GLU A 137 11.17 6.70 14.10
N GLY A 138 10.69 7.79 13.52
CA GLY A 138 10.75 9.12 14.12
C GLY A 138 9.52 9.53 14.94
N LEU A 139 8.53 8.66 15.10
CA LEU A 139 7.30 9.00 15.83
C LEU A 139 7.43 8.84 17.35
N ALA A 140 8.08 7.77 17.79
CA ALA A 140 8.29 7.52 19.22
C ALA A 140 9.43 8.41 19.76
N THR A 141 9.30 8.84 21.01
CA THR A 141 10.34 9.58 21.73
C THR A 141 10.84 8.70 22.89
N GLY A 142 12.00 8.09 22.72
CA GLY A 142 12.50 7.07 23.63
C GLY A 142 11.52 5.88 23.71
N ASP A 143 11.09 5.55 24.93
CA ASP A 143 10.14 4.45 25.17
C ASP A 143 8.66 4.90 25.05
N GLN A 144 8.42 6.18 24.80
CA GLN A 144 7.06 6.71 24.66
C GLN A 144 6.58 6.62 23.21
N LEU A 145 5.60 5.76 23.00
CA LEU A 145 4.94 5.61 21.70
C LEU A 145 4.09 6.85 21.38
N HIS A 146 3.95 7.12 20.09
CA HIS A 146 2.97 8.09 19.61
C HIS A 146 1.54 7.61 19.92
N PRO A 147 0.56 8.49 20.27
CA PRO A 147 -0.81 8.09 20.61
C PRO A 147 -1.43 7.10 19.59
N LEU A 148 -1.26 7.36 18.29
CA LEU A 148 -1.75 6.45 17.27
C LEU A 148 -1.05 5.09 17.26
N GLN A 149 0.22 5.00 17.64
CA GLN A 149 0.90 3.70 17.79
C GLN A 149 0.30 2.90 18.95
N THR A 150 -0.01 3.57 20.05
CA THR A 150 -0.67 2.96 21.23
C THR A 150 -2.08 2.49 20.84
N ALA A 151 -2.88 3.32 20.20
CA ALA A 151 -4.22 2.95 19.72
C ALA A 151 -4.18 1.76 18.75
N PHE A 152 -3.17 1.66 17.89
CA PHE A 152 -3.00 0.48 17.01
C PHE A 152 -2.79 -0.82 17.77
N ILE A 153 -2.14 -0.78 18.94
CA ILE A 153 -1.96 -1.93 19.82
C ILE A 153 -3.28 -2.27 20.52
N GLU A 154 -3.97 -1.27 21.06
CA GLU A 154 -5.19 -1.44 21.84
C GLU A 154 -6.37 -1.94 21.02
N HIS A 155 -6.43 -1.59 19.72
CA HIS A 155 -7.49 -1.97 18.78
C HIS A 155 -7.13 -3.16 17.88
N ASP A 156 -6.03 -3.89 18.14
CA ASP A 156 -5.56 -5.00 17.30
C ASP A 156 -5.50 -4.59 15.80
N ALA A 157 -5.05 -3.36 15.51
CA ALA A 157 -5.08 -2.74 14.20
C ALA A 157 -4.04 -3.32 13.21
N PHE A 158 -3.42 -4.45 13.52
CA PHE A 158 -2.45 -5.13 12.67
C PHE A 158 -2.42 -6.64 12.96
N GLN A 159 -1.90 -7.41 11.98
CA GLN A 159 -1.60 -8.84 12.15
C GLN A 159 -0.13 -9.11 11.76
N CYS A 160 0.16 -9.22 10.46
CA CYS A 160 1.53 -9.50 10.01
C CYS A 160 2.50 -8.30 10.17
N GLY A 161 2.01 -7.10 10.42
CA GLY A 161 2.82 -5.90 10.63
C GLY A 161 3.37 -5.24 9.35
N TYR A 162 3.26 -5.87 8.17
CA TYR A 162 3.92 -5.38 6.96
C TYR A 162 3.42 -4.00 6.50
N CYS A 163 2.13 -3.74 6.52
CA CYS A 163 1.54 -2.46 6.13
C CYS A 163 1.45 -1.45 7.29
N THR A 164 1.70 -1.87 8.53
CA THR A 164 1.39 -1.11 9.74
C THR A 164 2.08 0.25 9.78
N ALA A 165 3.37 0.32 9.44
CA ALA A 165 4.08 1.60 9.39
C ALA A 165 3.40 2.58 8.42
N GLY A 166 3.07 2.12 7.20
CA GLY A 166 2.37 2.95 6.21
C GLY A 166 0.95 3.35 6.64
N GLN A 167 0.24 2.47 7.35
CA GLN A 167 -1.10 2.75 7.90
C GLN A 167 -1.01 3.84 8.99
N ILE A 168 -0.07 3.73 9.93
CA ILE A 168 0.13 4.73 10.99
C ILE A 168 0.52 6.08 10.39
N MET A 169 1.50 6.13 9.47
CA MET A 169 1.91 7.38 8.83
C MET A 169 0.77 8.04 8.05
N ALA A 170 -0.07 7.25 7.38
CA ALA A 170 -1.27 7.76 6.71
C ALA A 170 -2.34 8.19 7.73
N GLY A 171 -2.52 7.44 8.82
CA GLY A 171 -3.48 7.76 9.88
C GLY A 171 -3.16 9.09 10.57
N ILE A 172 -1.88 9.39 10.83
CA ILE A 172 -1.47 10.69 11.37
C ILE A 172 -1.91 11.82 10.44
N ALA A 173 -1.62 11.72 9.15
CA ALA A 173 -2.06 12.73 8.20
C ALA A 173 -3.60 12.81 8.08
N CYS A 174 -4.32 11.70 8.26
CA CYS A 174 -5.79 11.68 8.32
C CYS A 174 -6.32 12.54 9.48
N ILE A 175 -5.72 12.39 10.66
CA ILE A 175 -6.07 13.15 11.86
C ILE A 175 -5.69 14.63 11.67
N GLU A 176 -4.47 14.91 11.24
CA GLU A 176 -3.97 16.28 11.04
C GLU A 176 -4.75 17.07 9.97
N GLU A 177 -5.25 16.37 8.93
CA GLU A 177 -6.07 16.96 7.87
C GLU A 177 -7.56 17.03 8.24
N GLY A 178 -7.97 16.51 9.42
CA GLY A 178 -9.33 16.63 9.97
C GLY A 178 -10.35 15.67 9.36
N HIS A 179 -9.90 14.52 8.80
CA HIS A 179 -10.77 13.51 8.16
C HIS A 179 -11.18 12.40 9.12
N THR A 180 -11.62 12.78 10.32
CA THR A 180 -12.01 11.85 11.40
C THR A 180 -13.46 12.05 11.88
N GLY A 181 -14.29 12.72 11.06
CA GLY A 181 -15.67 13.00 11.41
C GLY A 181 -16.60 11.76 11.44
N SER A 182 -16.20 10.66 10.79
CA SER A 182 -16.93 9.39 10.79
C SER A 182 -16.04 8.24 10.36
N GLU A 183 -16.44 7.00 10.70
CA GLU A 183 -15.77 5.79 10.21
C GLU A 183 -15.69 5.75 8.68
N GLN A 184 -16.76 6.16 7.99
CA GLN A 184 -16.79 6.16 6.53
C GLN A 184 -15.78 7.13 5.95
N GLU A 185 -15.68 8.32 6.51
CA GLU A 185 -14.69 9.31 6.07
C GLU A 185 -13.25 8.81 6.24
N VAL A 186 -12.94 8.20 7.40
CA VAL A 186 -11.64 7.56 7.63
C VAL A 186 -11.38 6.45 6.60
N ARG A 187 -12.36 5.58 6.32
CA ARG A 187 -12.23 4.50 5.31
C ARG A 187 -11.92 5.05 3.92
N ASP A 188 -12.67 6.07 3.50
CA ASP A 188 -12.51 6.69 2.19
C ASP A 188 -11.13 7.35 2.07
N TRP A 189 -10.74 8.09 3.10
CA TRP A 189 -9.46 8.79 3.12
C TRP A 189 -8.26 7.82 3.18
N MET A 190 -8.39 6.71 3.91
CA MET A 190 -7.38 5.66 4.04
C MET A 190 -7.38 4.65 2.88
N SER A 191 -8.25 4.78 1.88
CA SER A 191 -8.43 3.81 0.78
C SER A 191 -7.17 3.49 -0.02
N GLY A 192 -6.19 4.41 -0.04
CA GLY A 192 -4.88 4.21 -0.66
C GLY A 192 -3.89 3.38 0.16
N ASN A 193 -4.31 2.79 1.30
CA ASN A 193 -3.48 1.98 2.19
C ASN A 193 -4.07 0.59 2.36
N VAL A 194 -3.44 -0.43 1.75
CA VAL A 194 -3.96 -1.81 1.67
C VAL A 194 -3.41 -2.66 2.81
N CYS A 195 -4.32 -3.37 3.50
CA CYS A 195 -3.98 -4.41 4.46
C CYS A 195 -4.44 -5.78 3.95
N ARG A 196 -3.50 -6.68 3.62
CA ARG A 196 -3.83 -8.02 3.10
C ARG A 196 -4.45 -8.93 4.17
N CYS A 197 -4.17 -8.67 5.44
CA CYS A 197 -4.74 -9.40 6.58
C CYS A 197 -6.16 -8.95 6.93
N GLY A 198 -6.64 -7.83 6.37
CA GLY A 198 -8.00 -7.34 6.60
C GLY A 198 -8.22 -6.63 7.94
N ALA A 199 -7.19 -6.11 8.60
CA ALA A 199 -7.30 -5.43 9.89
C ALA A 199 -7.98 -4.04 9.82
N TYR A 200 -8.80 -3.79 8.80
CA TYR A 200 -9.36 -2.45 8.55
C TYR A 200 -10.27 -1.93 9.66
N GLN A 201 -11.01 -2.80 10.35
CA GLN A 201 -11.88 -2.38 11.46
C GLN A 201 -11.05 -1.81 12.62
N GLY A 202 -10.01 -2.53 13.04
CA GLY A 202 -9.08 -2.06 14.07
C GLY A 202 -8.34 -0.79 13.65
N ILE A 203 -7.89 -0.70 12.39
CA ILE A 203 -7.20 0.49 11.86
C ILE A 203 -8.12 1.73 11.95
N VAL A 204 -9.38 1.62 11.53
CA VAL A 204 -10.34 2.73 11.59
C VAL A 204 -10.63 3.11 13.04
N ALA A 205 -10.87 2.12 13.92
CA ALA A 205 -11.11 2.36 15.34
C ALA A 205 -9.92 3.07 16.00
N ALA A 206 -8.69 2.61 15.73
CA ALA A 206 -7.48 3.23 16.26
C ALA A 206 -7.27 4.69 15.80
N ILE A 207 -7.60 5.00 14.55
CA ILE A 207 -7.50 6.37 14.04
C ILE A 207 -8.53 7.29 14.70
N LEU A 208 -9.75 6.80 14.90
CA LEU A 208 -10.82 7.58 15.56
C LEU A 208 -10.55 7.79 17.05
N ASP A 209 -9.94 6.81 17.71
CA ASP A 209 -9.60 6.88 19.14
C ASP A 209 -8.42 7.85 19.40
N ALA A 210 -7.50 7.96 18.44
CA ALA A 210 -6.34 8.83 18.54
C ALA A 210 -6.60 10.26 18.04
N ALA A 211 -7.81 10.56 17.50
CA ALA A 211 -8.19 11.88 16.98
C ALA A 211 -8.73 12.79 18.08
#